data_76f7ab8f8a97b2d96d89c95c2c00ae0a
#
_entry.id   76f7ab8f8a97b2d96d89c95c2c00ae0a
#
_cell.length_a   1.000
_cell.length_b   1.000
_cell.length_c   1.000
_cell.angle_alpha   90.00
_cell.angle_beta   90.00
_cell.angle_gamma   90.00
#
_symmetry.space_group_name_H-M   'P 1'
#
loop_
_entity.id
_entity.type
_entity.pdbx_description
1 polymer ?
#
loop_
_entity_poly.entity_id
_entity_poly.type
_entity_poly.pdbx_seq_one_letter_code
_entity_poly.pdbx_strand_id
1 'polypeptide(L)'
;MKHKLISAMLCMTLATSCVDMDIAPKNIVTSESLLSNESGMDIYMARLYSNMPWEDFKYLSQWGLNFNGWLNSIGIDGTGEAMNRDGICRAFTGEDNAYWGKAFELVRDANYLIENLPKYQGSYAEITYNHYLGEAYYVRATVFYAMARRFGGIPLVTKVIQYPGDGNLEVPRASEEETWNQVLADYDKAIELMMPGSPKSGYSNKYMALAFKSEAMLYAGSVAKYNETVTGRLTGLGAKTGVRVIGFDENRWQEASKKYFTEAYKAASEVIKSGVYSLYKKKWAANDPEAQYQNMVDMFSDLSNNPENIYVKEYAYPTSTHAYDCLLYTSDAAD
;
A
#
# COMPACT_ATOMS: atom_id res chain seq x y z
N MET A 1 54.10 -37.74 41.85
CA MET A 1 53.86 -37.92 40.45
C MET A 1 52.35 -38.06 40.12
N LYS A 2 51.55 -38.82 40.87
CA LYS A 2 50.11 -39.05 40.60
C LYS A 2 49.26 -37.76 40.60
N HIS A 3 49.52 -36.81 41.52
CA HIS A 3 48.71 -35.51 41.50
C HIS A 3 49.00 -34.58 40.33
N LYS A 4 50.22 -34.62 39.79
CA LYS A 4 50.56 -33.81 38.60
C LYS A 4 49.91 -34.36 37.31
N LEU A 5 49.74 -35.70 37.24
CA LEU A 5 49.02 -36.32 36.11
C LEU A 5 47.52 -36.05 36.15
N ILE A 6 46.89 -36.03 37.32
CA ILE A 6 45.48 -35.72 37.48
C ILE A 6 45.19 -34.25 37.18
N SER A 7 46.05 -33.33 37.59
CA SER A 7 45.90 -31.91 37.23
C SER A 7 46.08 -31.65 35.72
N ALA A 8 47.00 -32.35 35.05
CA ALA A 8 47.19 -32.24 33.62
C ALA A 8 45.98 -32.81 32.82
N MET A 9 45.39 -33.90 33.33
CA MET A 9 44.20 -34.50 32.71
C MET A 9 42.95 -33.64 32.90
N LEU A 10 42.81 -32.94 34.03
CA LEU A 10 41.71 -31.99 34.30
C LEU A 10 41.83 -30.73 33.46
N CYS A 11 43.04 -30.24 33.16
CA CYS A 11 43.24 -29.10 32.23
C CYS A 11 42.96 -29.45 30.77
N MET A 12 43.18 -30.69 30.33
CA MET A 12 42.88 -31.10 28.96
C MET A 12 41.38 -31.26 28.69
N THR A 13 40.56 -31.55 29.70
CA THR A 13 39.10 -31.65 29.56
C THR A 13 38.42 -30.27 29.50
N LEU A 14 39.09 -29.24 29.97
CA LEU A 14 38.56 -27.85 29.88
C LEU A 14 38.86 -27.16 28.54
N ALA A 15 39.77 -27.71 27.73
CA ALA A 15 40.16 -27.11 26.44
C ALA A 15 39.25 -27.54 25.29
N THR A 16 38.34 -28.48 25.48
CA THR A 16 37.38 -28.93 24.42
C THR A 16 36.01 -28.27 24.49
N SER A 17 35.84 -27.25 25.33
CA SER A 17 34.59 -26.48 25.47
C SER A 17 34.57 -25.21 24.62
N CYS A 18 35.27 -25.13 23.52
CA CYS A 18 34.96 -24.18 22.47
C CYS A 18 33.79 -24.77 21.65
N VAL A 19 32.61 -24.79 22.26
CA VAL A 19 31.38 -24.83 21.47
C VAL A 19 31.40 -23.59 20.62
N ASP A 20 31.33 -23.79 19.31
CA ASP A 20 31.18 -22.71 18.32
C ASP A 20 30.01 -21.84 18.78
N MET A 21 30.31 -20.65 19.34
CA MET A 21 29.31 -19.72 19.84
C MET A 21 28.70 -18.90 18.67
N ASP A 22 29.07 -19.23 17.45
CA ASP A 22 28.51 -18.64 16.22
C ASP A 22 27.26 -19.40 15.71
N ILE A 23 26.57 -20.09 16.60
CA ILE A 23 25.23 -20.59 16.24
C ILE A 23 24.32 -19.38 16.13
N ALA A 24 23.99 -19.04 14.89
CA ALA A 24 23.00 -18.00 14.60
C ALA A 24 21.73 -18.33 15.42
N PRO A 25 21.21 -17.40 16.22
CA PRO A 25 20.04 -17.66 17.04
C PRO A 25 18.90 -18.17 16.18
N LYS A 26 18.38 -19.35 16.46
CA LYS A 26 17.30 -19.99 15.69
C LYS A 26 15.98 -19.17 15.62
N ASN A 27 15.90 -18.12 16.44
CA ASN A 27 14.75 -17.23 16.54
C ASN A 27 14.96 -15.89 15.82
N ILE A 28 16.09 -15.65 15.15
CA ILE A 28 16.28 -14.47 14.33
C ILE A 28 15.74 -14.76 12.94
N VAL A 29 14.72 -14.01 12.55
CA VAL A 29 14.21 -13.99 11.19
C VAL A 29 15.24 -13.27 10.32
N THR A 30 15.92 -13.99 9.44
CA THR A 30 16.90 -13.45 8.51
C THR A 30 16.26 -13.14 7.18
N SER A 31 16.90 -12.27 6.40
CA SER A 31 16.48 -12.01 5.01
C SER A 31 16.40 -13.30 4.18
N GLU A 32 17.35 -14.20 4.39
CA GLU A 32 17.38 -15.50 3.73
C GLU A 32 16.14 -16.33 4.08
N SER A 33 15.78 -16.43 5.35
CA SER A 33 14.61 -17.20 5.78
C SER A 33 13.28 -16.62 5.26
N LEU A 34 13.22 -15.32 5.01
CA LEU A 34 12.02 -14.65 4.49
C LEU A 34 11.96 -14.66 2.95
N LEU A 35 13.10 -14.44 2.28
CA LEU A 35 13.09 -14.18 0.84
C LEU A 35 13.51 -15.38 0.00
N SER A 36 13.97 -16.48 0.58
CA SER A 36 14.45 -17.65 -0.18
C SER A 36 13.41 -18.72 -0.44
N ASN A 37 12.20 -18.57 0.07
CA ASN A 37 11.13 -19.55 -0.09
C ASN A 37 9.73 -18.90 0.02
N GLU A 38 8.72 -19.57 -0.55
CA GLU A 38 7.35 -19.05 -0.60
C GLU A 38 6.73 -18.81 0.78
N SER A 39 6.99 -19.69 1.76
CA SER A 39 6.43 -19.53 3.11
C SER A 39 6.96 -18.27 3.81
N GLY A 40 8.25 -18.00 3.67
CA GLY A 40 8.86 -16.76 4.19
C GLY A 40 8.34 -15.53 3.45
N MET A 41 8.20 -15.63 2.13
CA MET A 41 7.65 -14.57 1.30
C MET A 41 6.19 -14.26 1.67
N ASP A 42 5.38 -15.27 1.98
CA ASP A 42 4.01 -15.08 2.45
C ASP A 42 3.93 -14.23 3.73
N ILE A 43 4.83 -14.51 4.68
CA ILE A 43 4.93 -13.72 5.92
C ILE A 43 5.32 -12.27 5.59
N TYR A 44 6.27 -12.09 4.68
CA TYR A 44 6.72 -10.76 4.27
C TYR A 44 5.60 -9.98 3.57
N MET A 45 4.92 -10.59 2.62
CA MET A 45 3.81 -10.00 1.90
C MET A 45 2.62 -9.67 2.82
N ALA A 46 2.28 -10.56 3.75
CA ALA A 46 1.23 -10.31 4.74
C ALA A 46 1.52 -9.03 5.56
N ARG A 47 2.79 -8.82 5.93
CA ARG A 47 3.23 -7.58 6.60
C ARG A 47 3.04 -6.36 5.71
N LEU A 48 3.41 -6.42 4.43
CA LEU A 48 3.21 -5.31 3.50
C LEU A 48 1.72 -4.98 3.37
N TYR A 49 0.87 -5.98 3.11
CA TYR A 49 -0.57 -5.79 2.95
C TYR A 49 -1.27 -5.31 4.21
N SER A 50 -0.83 -5.76 5.40
CA SER A 50 -1.40 -5.29 6.67
C SER A 50 -1.15 -3.81 6.95
N ASN A 51 -0.12 -3.23 6.32
CA ASN A 51 0.25 -1.83 6.44
C ASN A 51 -0.14 -0.97 5.23
N MET A 52 -0.88 -1.51 4.27
CA MET A 52 -1.35 -0.74 3.11
C MET A 52 -2.30 0.40 3.53
N PRO A 53 -2.25 1.54 2.83
CA PRO A 53 -3.08 2.71 3.16
C PRO A 53 -4.52 2.54 2.66
N TRP A 54 -5.19 1.48 3.09
CA TRP A 54 -6.58 1.23 2.78
C TRP A 54 -7.50 2.17 3.54
N GLU A 55 -8.45 2.77 2.85
CA GLU A 55 -9.52 3.55 3.44
C GLU A 55 -10.63 2.59 3.91
N ASP A 56 -10.38 1.92 5.02
CA ASP A 56 -11.29 0.94 5.60
C ASP A 56 -11.52 1.18 7.10
N PHE A 57 -12.63 0.65 7.59
CA PHE A 57 -12.97 0.68 9.00
C PHE A 57 -12.48 -0.60 9.67
N LYS A 58 -11.42 -0.51 10.45
CA LYS A 58 -10.90 -1.62 11.24
C LYS A 58 -11.31 -1.44 12.70
N TYR A 59 -11.91 -2.48 13.28
CA TYR A 59 -12.18 -2.51 14.71
C TYR A 59 -10.91 -2.89 15.47
N LEU A 60 -10.51 -2.06 16.43
CA LEU A 60 -9.47 -2.36 17.40
C LEU A 60 -10.10 -2.47 18.79
N SER A 61 -10.03 -3.64 19.40
CA SER A 61 -10.67 -3.95 20.68
C SER A 61 -10.29 -3.01 21.84
N GLN A 62 -9.13 -2.37 21.76
CA GLN A 62 -8.62 -1.44 22.78
C GLN A 62 -9.19 -0.03 22.66
N TRP A 63 -9.62 0.38 21.46
CA TRP A 63 -9.98 1.76 21.16
C TRP A 63 -11.39 1.90 20.57
N GLY A 64 -12.13 0.79 20.43
CA GLY A 64 -13.41 0.77 19.76
C GLY A 64 -13.29 0.93 18.25
N LEU A 65 -14.12 1.77 17.66
CA LEU A 65 -14.02 2.16 16.25
C LEU A 65 -12.70 2.87 16.02
N ASN A 66 -11.79 2.20 15.35
CA ASN A 66 -10.57 2.85 14.89
C ASN A 66 -10.41 2.59 13.40
N PHE A 67 -10.05 3.64 12.71
CA PHE A 67 -9.67 3.57 11.33
C PHE A 67 -8.29 2.90 11.21
N ASN A 68 -8.01 2.32 10.06
CA ASN A 68 -6.67 1.85 9.76
C ASN A 68 -5.66 2.92 10.21
N GLY A 69 -4.60 2.54 10.89
CA GLY A 69 -3.60 3.46 11.48
C GLY A 69 -2.94 4.44 10.52
N TRP A 70 -3.23 4.33 9.22
CA TRP A 70 -2.93 5.32 8.20
C TRP A 70 -3.93 6.50 8.17
N LEU A 71 -5.11 6.32 8.75
CA LEU A 71 -6.26 7.19 8.59
C LEU A 71 -6.79 7.65 9.95
N ASN A 72 -5.91 8.09 10.84
CA ASN A 72 -6.32 8.70 12.11
C ASN A 72 -7.15 9.99 11.93
N SER A 73 -7.16 10.52 10.73
CA SER A 73 -8.07 11.60 10.32
C SER A 73 -8.55 11.26 8.92
N ILE A 74 -9.71 10.69 8.85
CA ILE A 74 -10.36 10.48 7.55
C ILE A 74 -10.72 11.85 7.01
N GLY A 75 -10.49 12.01 5.72
CA GLY A 75 -10.79 13.25 5.03
C GLY A 75 -12.24 13.72 5.16
N ILE A 76 -13.17 12.84 5.53
CA ILE A 76 -14.57 13.21 5.80
C ILE A 76 -14.78 13.85 7.18
N ASP A 77 -13.92 13.55 8.15
CA ASP A 77 -14.03 14.06 9.54
C ASP A 77 -13.79 15.57 9.65
N GLY A 78 -13.22 16.20 8.65
CA GLY A 78 -13.02 17.64 8.53
C GLY A 78 -13.88 18.31 7.46
N THR A 79 -14.80 17.57 6.85
CA THR A 79 -15.71 18.07 5.81
C THR A 79 -17.13 18.26 6.37
N GLY A 80 -18.03 18.81 5.57
CA GLY A 80 -19.46 18.87 5.91
C GLY A 80 -20.20 17.54 5.82
N GLU A 81 -19.51 16.44 5.44
CA GLU A 81 -20.12 15.12 5.22
C GLU A 81 -20.22 14.30 6.52
N ALA A 82 -19.26 14.45 7.43
CA ALA A 82 -19.28 13.76 8.71
C ALA A 82 -18.66 14.58 9.83
N MET A 83 -19.25 14.48 11.02
CA MET A 83 -18.72 15.04 12.25
C MET A 83 -18.15 13.90 13.10
N ASN A 84 -17.03 14.18 13.77
CA ASN A 84 -16.50 13.26 14.77
C ASN A 84 -17.53 13.11 15.91
N ARG A 85 -17.62 11.92 16.48
CA ARG A 85 -18.41 11.59 17.67
C ARG A 85 -18.29 12.64 18.79
N ASP A 86 -17.12 13.19 18.97
CA ASP A 86 -16.81 14.16 20.02
C ASP A 86 -17.17 15.61 19.64
N GLY A 87 -17.88 15.82 18.53
CA GLY A 87 -18.40 17.12 18.10
C GLY A 87 -17.35 18.14 17.67
N ILE A 88 -16.12 17.71 17.43
CA ILE A 88 -15.02 18.58 17.08
C ILE A 88 -14.78 18.52 15.57
N CYS A 89 -15.39 19.43 14.82
CA CYS A 89 -14.83 19.84 13.53
C CYS A 89 -13.49 20.54 13.78
N ARG A 90 -12.42 19.80 13.88
CA ARG A 90 -11.10 20.41 13.94
C ARG A 90 -10.73 20.89 12.56
N ALA A 91 -10.43 22.17 12.44
CA ALA A 91 -9.65 22.64 11.32
C ALA A 91 -8.39 21.77 11.24
N PHE A 92 -8.17 21.15 10.09
CA PHE A 92 -7.02 20.30 9.87
C PHE A 92 -5.75 21.13 10.06
N THR A 93 -5.03 20.94 11.14
CA THR A 93 -3.82 21.72 11.47
C THR A 93 -2.55 21.06 10.95
N GLY A 94 -2.64 20.23 9.93
CA GLY A 94 -1.52 19.95 9.05
C GLY A 94 -0.40 19.04 9.55
N GLU A 95 -0.43 18.55 10.78
CA GLU A 95 0.63 17.69 11.31
C GLU A 95 0.16 16.24 11.48
N ASP A 96 0.02 15.49 10.37
CA ASP A 96 -0.08 14.04 10.45
C ASP A 96 1.30 13.39 10.30
N ASN A 97 2.16 13.62 11.28
CA ASN A 97 3.47 12.99 11.35
C ASN A 97 3.38 11.45 11.42
N ALA A 98 2.30 10.90 11.98
CA ALA A 98 2.08 9.47 12.04
C ALA A 98 1.85 8.87 10.65
N TYR A 99 1.04 9.53 9.81
CA TYR A 99 0.81 9.09 8.44
C TYR A 99 2.12 9.09 7.63
N TRP A 100 2.87 10.19 7.69
CA TRP A 100 4.15 10.33 7.00
C TRP A 100 5.15 9.26 7.42
N GLY A 101 5.33 9.05 8.72
CA GLY A 101 6.24 8.03 9.26
C GLY A 101 5.87 6.62 8.79
N LYS A 102 4.59 6.24 8.91
CA LYS A 102 4.09 4.92 8.47
C LYS A 102 4.24 4.71 6.97
N ALA A 103 4.02 5.74 6.17
CA ALA A 103 4.24 5.68 4.73
C ALA A 103 5.68 5.31 4.39
N PHE A 104 6.66 6.01 4.97
CA PHE A 104 8.06 5.73 4.69
C PHE A 104 8.57 4.42 5.30
N GLU A 105 7.98 3.94 6.41
CA GLU A 105 8.23 2.57 6.88
C GLU A 105 7.85 1.54 5.81
N LEU A 106 6.66 1.67 5.21
CA LEU A 106 6.20 0.73 4.19
C LEU A 106 6.96 0.90 2.86
N VAL A 107 7.30 2.13 2.47
CA VAL A 107 8.18 2.40 1.31
C VAL A 107 9.53 1.72 1.49
N ARG A 108 10.12 1.80 2.69
CA ARG A 108 11.39 1.12 3.00
C ARG A 108 11.25 -0.39 2.88
N ASP A 109 10.16 -0.98 3.41
CA ASP A 109 9.93 -2.41 3.33
C ASP A 109 9.73 -2.85 1.85
N ALA A 110 8.99 -2.10 1.04
CA ALA A 110 8.86 -2.35 -0.39
C ALA A 110 10.19 -2.24 -1.14
N ASN A 111 10.99 -1.20 -0.88
CA ASN A 111 12.33 -1.04 -1.46
C ASN A 111 13.25 -2.20 -1.07
N TYR A 112 13.17 -2.63 0.19
CA TYR A 112 13.97 -3.76 0.66
C TYR A 112 13.66 -5.04 -0.14
N LEU A 113 12.38 -5.31 -0.40
CA LEU A 113 11.99 -6.45 -1.23
C LEU A 113 12.48 -6.30 -2.67
N ILE A 114 12.30 -5.13 -3.28
CA ILE A 114 12.74 -4.84 -4.65
C ILE A 114 14.26 -5.06 -4.81
N GLU A 115 15.07 -4.64 -3.83
CA GLU A 115 16.53 -4.74 -3.89
C GLU A 115 17.07 -6.12 -3.54
N ASN A 116 16.37 -6.87 -2.68
CA ASN A 116 16.92 -8.12 -2.14
C ASN A 116 16.32 -9.39 -2.76
N LEU A 117 15.05 -9.37 -3.20
CA LEU A 117 14.43 -10.52 -3.86
C LEU A 117 15.23 -11.04 -5.07
N PRO A 118 15.87 -10.20 -5.90
CA PRO A 118 16.71 -10.67 -7.01
C PRO A 118 17.84 -11.61 -6.61
N LYS A 119 18.34 -11.54 -5.39
CA LYS A 119 19.38 -12.44 -4.88
C LYS A 119 18.88 -13.88 -4.73
N TYR A 120 17.58 -14.07 -4.66
CA TYR A 120 16.91 -15.36 -4.45
C TYR A 120 16.06 -15.80 -5.65
N GLN A 121 16.24 -15.17 -6.82
CA GLN A 121 15.46 -15.48 -8.03
C GLN A 121 15.45 -16.98 -8.34
N GLY A 122 16.60 -17.65 -8.19
CA GLY A 122 16.73 -19.09 -8.44
C GLY A 122 15.94 -20.00 -7.49
N SER A 123 15.36 -19.46 -6.41
CA SER A 123 14.52 -20.19 -5.46
C SER A 123 13.05 -20.27 -5.87
N TYR A 124 12.66 -19.61 -6.95
CA TYR A 124 11.27 -19.49 -7.39
C TYR A 124 11.10 -19.85 -8.85
N ALA A 125 9.91 -20.29 -9.22
CA ALA A 125 9.50 -20.24 -10.62
C ALA A 125 9.47 -18.79 -11.11
N GLU A 126 9.87 -18.54 -12.34
CA GLU A 126 9.99 -17.18 -12.89
C GLU A 126 8.69 -16.37 -12.75
N ILE A 127 7.55 -17.00 -13.02
CA ILE A 127 6.24 -16.34 -12.91
C ILE A 127 5.92 -15.94 -11.47
N THR A 128 6.27 -16.76 -10.47
CA THR A 128 6.08 -16.48 -9.04
C THR A 128 7.02 -15.38 -8.58
N TYR A 129 8.28 -15.45 -8.99
CA TYR A 129 9.27 -14.41 -8.70
C TYR A 129 8.84 -13.05 -9.24
N ASN A 130 8.45 -13.00 -10.51
CA ASN A 130 8.00 -11.78 -11.16
C ASN A 130 6.75 -11.21 -10.45
N HIS A 131 5.83 -12.08 -10.05
CA HIS A 131 4.63 -11.66 -9.33
C HIS A 131 4.96 -10.98 -8.00
N TYR A 132 5.79 -11.58 -7.14
CA TYR A 132 6.20 -10.95 -5.87
C TYR A 132 6.94 -9.63 -6.08
N LEU A 133 7.80 -9.56 -7.08
CA LEU A 133 8.48 -8.33 -7.43
C LEU A 133 7.49 -7.25 -7.89
N GLY A 134 6.51 -7.65 -8.70
CA GLY A 134 5.42 -6.77 -9.15
C GLY A 134 4.56 -6.27 -7.99
N GLU A 135 4.24 -7.13 -7.00
CA GLU A 135 3.53 -6.74 -5.80
C GLU A 135 4.31 -5.69 -4.98
N ALA A 136 5.64 -5.80 -4.89
CA ALA A 136 6.46 -4.81 -4.20
C ALA A 136 6.38 -3.43 -4.88
N TYR A 137 6.42 -3.38 -6.22
CA TYR A 137 6.19 -2.16 -6.98
C TYR A 137 4.77 -1.61 -6.80
N TYR A 138 3.76 -2.49 -6.81
CA TYR A 138 2.38 -2.13 -6.54
C TYR A 138 2.19 -1.48 -5.17
N VAL A 139 2.78 -2.07 -4.12
CA VAL A 139 2.75 -1.51 -2.76
C VAL A 139 3.37 -0.11 -2.74
N ARG A 140 4.56 0.05 -3.32
CA ARG A 140 5.24 1.36 -3.36
C ARG A 140 4.45 2.40 -4.13
N ALA A 141 3.91 2.04 -5.30
CA ALA A 141 3.04 2.91 -6.09
C ALA A 141 1.82 3.39 -5.29
N THR A 142 1.14 2.46 -4.61
CA THR A 142 -0.05 2.78 -3.82
C THR A 142 0.25 3.68 -2.63
N VAL A 143 1.39 3.48 -1.97
CA VAL A 143 1.83 4.36 -0.88
C VAL A 143 2.17 5.76 -1.41
N PHE A 144 2.92 5.85 -2.49
CA PHE A 144 3.25 7.14 -3.10
C PHE A 144 2.00 7.86 -3.62
N TYR A 145 1.03 7.14 -4.20
CA TYR A 145 -0.27 7.67 -4.57
C TYR A 145 -1.02 8.25 -3.36
N ALA A 146 -1.12 7.48 -2.27
CA ALA A 146 -1.79 7.93 -1.06
C ALA A 146 -1.12 9.17 -0.44
N MET A 147 0.20 9.26 -0.49
CA MET A 147 0.96 10.44 -0.04
C MET A 147 0.80 11.62 -0.99
N ALA A 148 0.85 11.41 -2.31
CA ALA A 148 0.70 12.48 -3.30
C ALA A 148 -0.65 13.18 -3.18
N ARG A 149 -1.74 12.42 -2.95
CA ARG A 149 -3.07 12.99 -2.71
C ARG A 149 -3.10 13.96 -1.52
N ARG A 150 -2.30 13.70 -0.49
CA ARG A 150 -2.29 14.48 0.76
C ARG A 150 -1.28 15.61 0.77
N PHE A 151 -0.11 15.35 0.21
CA PHE A 151 1.04 16.23 0.39
C PHE A 151 1.57 16.85 -0.91
N GLY A 152 1.07 16.41 -2.08
CA GLY A 152 1.66 16.78 -3.37
C GLY A 152 3.00 16.08 -3.59
N GLY A 153 4.05 16.82 -3.93
CA GLY A 153 5.40 16.28 -4.06
C GLY A 153 5.95 15.75 -2.73
N ILE A 154 6.63 14.62 -2.76
CA ILE A 154 7.20 13.94 -1.60
C ILE A 154 8.68 13.59 -1.85
N PRO A 155 9.46 13.24 -0.82
CA PRO A 155 10.76 12.62 -1.01
C PRO A 155 10.62 11.30 -1.78
N LEU A 156 11.22 11.18 -2.96
CA LEU A 156 11.17 9.97 -3.77
C LEU A 156 12.26 8.99 -3.33
N VAL A 157 12.01 8.30 -2.22
CA VAL A 157 12.90 7.26 -1.69
C VAL A 157 12.61 5.95 -2.41
N THR A 158 13.36 5.67 -3.49
CA THR A 158 13.18 4.47 -4.34
C THR A 158 14.19 3.36 -4.07
N LYS A 159 15.03 3.53 -3.04
CA LYS A 159 16.03 2.55 -2.58
C LYS A 159 16.10 2.54 -1.06
N VAL A 160 16.67 1.47 -0.50
CA VAL A 160 16.93 1.39 0.94
C VAL A 160 18.06 2.35 1.31
N ILE A 161 17.76 3.29 2.21
CA ILE A 161 18.78 4.20 2.75
C ILE A 161 19.55 3.46 3.85
N GLN A 162 20.87 3.40 3.72
CA GLN A 162 21.77 2.76 4.68
C GLN A 162 22.31 3.77 5.68
N TYR A 163 22.12 3.53 6.97
CA TYR A 163 22.73 4.32 8.02
C TYR A 163 23.80 3.49 8.75
N PRO A 164 25.02 4.03 8.94
CA PRO A 164 25.54 5.37 8.61
C PRO A 164 26.11 5.51 7.18
N GLY A 165 25.95 4.50 6.31
CA GLY A 165 26.67 4.40 5.04
C GLY A 165 26.38 5.52 4.02
N ASP A 166 25.10 5.94 3.88
CA ASP A 166 24.70 6.92 2.85
C ASP A 166 24.92 8.41 3.25
N GLY A 167 25.43 8.68 4.44
CA GLY A 167 25.85 9.99 4.93
C GLY A 167 24.71 10.98 5.16
N ASN A 168 24.07 11.47 4.11
CA ASN A 168 22.94 12.41 4.23
C ASN A 168 21.60 11.66 4.15
N LEU A 169 20.86 11.67 5.23
CA LEU A 169 19.52 11.07 5.32
C LEU A 169 18.40 12.02 4.88
N GLU A 170 18.71 13.30 4.64
CA GLU A 170 17.74 14.29 4.21
C GLU A 170 17.49 14.19 2.71
N VAL A 171 16.47 13.47 2.31
CA VAL A 171 15.98 13.46 0.92
C VAL A 171 14.99 14.61 0.77
N PRO A 172 15.27 15.62 -0.09
CA PRO A 172 14.35 16.72 -0.30
C PRO A 172 13.07 16.24 -1.00
N ARG A 173 11.99 16.99 -0.85
CA ARG A 173 10.77 16.73 -1.59
C ARG A 173 10.99 16.96 -3.09
N ALA A 174 10.54 16.03 -3.89
CA ALA A 174 10.42 16.16 -5.33
C ALA A 174 9.26 17.08 -5.71
N SER A 175 9.16 17.47 -6.95
CA SER A 175 7.96 18.16 -7.45
C SER A 175 6.73 17.24 -7.42
N GLU A 176 5.54 17.82 -7.44
CA GLU A 176 4.31 17.06 -7.53
C GLU A 176 4.27 16.25 -8.85
N GLU A 177 4.73 16.84 -9.96
CA GLU A 177 4.81 16.15 -11.25
C GLU A 177 5.77 14.93 -11.21
N GLU A 178 6.95 15.08 -10.63
CA GLU A 178 7.89 13.96 -10.47
C GLU A 178 7.30 12.85 -9.60
N THR A 179 6.55 13.22 -8.56
CA THR A 179 5.88 12.26 -7.69
C THR A 179 4.83 11.45 -8.44
N TRP A 180 3.97 12.11 -9.22
CA TRP A 180 2.97 11.41 -10.05
C TRP A 180 3.61 10.56 -11.16
N ASN A 181 4.74 10.99 -11.71
CA ASN A 181 5.50 10.21 -12.67
C ASN A 181 6.10 8.94 -12.03
N GLN A 182 6.57 9.02 -10.79
CA GLN A 182 7.05 7.84 -10.05
C GLN A 182 5.92 6.86 -9.74
N VAL A 183 4.75 7.36 -9.32
CA VAL A 183 3.54 6.54 -9.13
C VAL A 183 3.18 5.78 -10.40
N LEU A 184 3.18 6.48 -11.54
CA LEU A 184 2.92 5.86 -12.85
C LEU A 184 3.94 4.78 -13.18
N ALA A 185 5.23 5.07 -13.02
CA ALA A 185 6.31 4.14 -13.34
C ALA A 185 6.26 2.86 -12.48
N ASP A 186 5.94 2.99 -11.20
CA ASP A 186 5.83 1.84 -10.31
C ASP A 186 4.59 0.98 -10.62
N TYR A 187 3.44 1.59 -10.96
CA TYR A 187 2.29 0.81 -11.43
C TYR A 187 2.57 0.13 -12.78
N ASP A 188 3.29 0.77 -13.70
CA ASP A 188 3.67 0.15 -14.98
C ASP A 188 4.55 -1.09 -14.74
N LYS A 189 5.50 -1.00 -13.82
CA LYS A 189 6.32 -2.16 -13.43
C LYS A 189 5.51 -3.26 -12.76
N ALA A 190 4.58 -2.92 -11.89
CA ALA A 190 3.68 -3.88 -11.29
C ALA A 190 2.85 -4.62 -12.34
N ILE A 191 2.24 -3.89 -13.28
CA ILE A 191 1.40 -4.44 -14.36
C ILE A 191 2.20 -5.36 -15.30
N GLU A 192 3.47 -4.98 -15.59
CA GLU A 192 4.38 -5.79 -16.41
C GLU A 192 4.69 -7.16 -15.76
N LEU A 193 4.87 -7.18 -14.44
CA LEU A 193 5.41 -8.33 -13.72
C LEU A 193 4.32 -9.23 -13.10
N MET A 194 3.17 -8.67 -12.75
CA MET A 194 2.15 -9.40 -12.00
C MET A 194 1.30 -10.33 -12.88
N MET A 195 0.91 -11.45 -12.31
CA MET A 195 -0.04 -12.38 -12.92
C MET A 195 -1.45 -11.76 -13.03
N PRO A 196 -2.25 -12.16 -14.04
CA PRO A 196 -3.64 -11.74 -14.17
C PRO A 196 -4.53 -12.15 -13.01
N GLY A 197 -4.27 -13.32 -12.41
CA GLY A 197 -4.96 -13.80 -11.20
C GLY A 197 -4.05 -13.74 -9.99
N SER A 198 -4.62 -13.44 -8.82
CA SER A 198 -3.87 -13.57 -7.57
C SER A 198 -3.73 -15.04 -7.18
N PRO A 199 -2.54 -15.49 -6.77
CA PRO A 199 -2.36 -16.84 -6.24
C PRO A 199 -3.07 -17.05 -4.90
N LYS A 200 -3.44 -15.97 -4.20
CA LYS A 200 -4.09 -15.99 -2.89
C LYS A 200 -5.19 -14.94 -2.82
N SER A 201 -6.28 -15.26 -2.12
CA SER A 201 -7.32 -14.30 -1.79
C SER A 201 -6.74 -13.15 -0.95
N GLY A 202 -7.21 -11.93 -1.19
CA GLY A 202 -6.75 -10.73 -0.49
C GLY A 202 -5.40 -10.17 -0.97
N TYR A 203 -4.76 -10.78 -1.97
CA TYR A 203 -3.53 -10.28 -2.58
C TYR A 203 -3.81 -9.63 -3.93
N SER A 204 -2.92 -8.75 -4.37
CA SER A 204 -3.09 -8.03 -5.62
C SER A 204 -2.80 -8.91 -6.84
N ASN A 205 -3.27 -8.44 -7.99
CA ASN A 205 -3.00 -9.02 -9.28
C ASN A 205 -2.84 -7.91 -10.33
N LYS A 206 -2.52 -8.27 -11.56
CA LYS A 206 -2.35 -7.32 -12.67
C LYS A 206 -3.56 -6.38 -12.83
N TYR A 207 -4.78 -6.90 -12.71
CA TYR A 207 -5.99 -6.09 -12.92
C TYR A 207 -6.24 -5.12 -11.78
N MET A 208 -5.87 -5.50 -10.55
CA MET A 208 -5.89 -4.57 -9.44
C MET A 208 -4.89 -3.43 -9.64
N ALA A 209 -3.66 -3.73 -10.10
CA ALA A 209 -2.68 -2.71 -10.41
C ALA A 209 -3.15 -1.77 -11.53
N LEU A 210 -3.82 -2.30 -12.57
CA LEU A 210 -4.44 -1.51 -13.63
C LEU A 210 -5.57 -0.61 -13.10
N ALA A 211 -6.44 -1.12 -12.23
CA ALA A 211 -7.53 -0.34 -11.64
C ALA A 211 -6.98 0.82 -10.79
N PHE A 212 -6.01 0.55 -9.94
CA PHE A 212 -5.37 1.58 -9.12
C PHE A 212 -4.54 2.57 -9.96
N LYS A 213 -3.85 2.11 -11.03
CA LYS A 213 -3.21 3.01 -12.00
C LYS A 213 -4.24 3.95 -12.62
N SER A 214 -5.40 3.41 -13.03
CA SER A 214 -6.47 4.23 -13.62
C SER A 214 -6.96 5.29 -12.66
N GLU A 215 -7.25 4.93 -11.41
CA GLU A 215 -7.68 5.86 -10.36
C GLU A 215 -6.61 6.93 -10.07
N ALA A 216 -5.36 6.51 -9.83
CA ALA A 216 -4.26 7.42 -9.53
C ALA A 216 -4.01 8.41 -10.67
N MET A 217 -4.03 7.94 -11.91
CA MET A 217 -3.78 8.80 -13.06
C MET A 217 -4.99 9.70 -13.39
N LEU A 218 -6.22 9.26 -13.12
CA LEU A 218 -7.40 10.12 -13.21
C LEU A 218 -7.31 11.28 -12.20
N TYR A 219 -6.88 10.97 -10.97
CA TYR A 219 -6.67 11.97 -9.94
C TYR A 219 -5.55 12.96 -10.34
N ALA A 220 -4.39 12.44 -10.74
CA ALA A 220 -3.24 13.25 -11.17
C ALA A 220 -3.62 14.17 -12.35
N GLY A 221 -4.34 13.63 -13.35
CA GLY A 221 -4.82 14.39 -14.50
C GLY A 221 -5.78 15.52 -14.11
N SER A 222 -6.65 15.26 -13.13
CA SER A 222 -7.57 16.26 -12.59
C SER A 222 -6.83 17.34 -11.81
N VAL A 223 -5.90 16.96 -10.95
CA VAL A 223 -5.06 17.92 -10.20
C VAL A 223 -4.30 18.81 -11.16
N ALA A 224 -3.67 18.25 -12.20
CA ALA A 224 -2.97 19.03 -13.21
C ALA A 224 -3.92 19.96 -13.98
N LYS A 225 -5.07 19.46 -14.46
CA LYS A 225 -6.05 20.23 -15.23
C LYS A 225 -6.56 21.46 -14.49
N TYR A 226 -6.83 21.32 -13.19
CA TYR A 226 -7.36 22.40 -12.37
C TYR A 226 -6.27 23.27 -11.71
N ASN A 227 -5.01 23.09 -12.09
CA ASN A 227 -3.88 23.82 -11.55
C ASN A 227 -4.02 25.34 -11.66
N GLU A 228 -4.52 25.86 -12.78
CA GLU A 228 -4.69 27.29 -13.03
C GLU A 228 -6.15 27.78 -12.88
N THR A 229 -7.11 26.88 -12.97
CA THR A 229 -8.53 27.27 -13.05
C THR A 229 -9.16 27.49 -11.69
N VAL A 230 -8.55 27.00 -10.61
CA VAL A 230 -9.05 27.20 -9.26
C VAL A 230 -8.38 28.41 -8.65
N THR A 231 -9.10 29.52 -8.60
CA THR A 231 -8.65 30.75 -7.96
C THR A 231 -8.35 30.47 -6.46
N GLY A 232 -7.19 30.89 -5.99
CA GLY A 232 -6.76 30.70 -4.61
C GLY A 232 -6.27 29.28 -4.29
N ARG A 233 -6.07 28.42 -5.29
CA ARG A 233 -5.41 27.13 -5.10
C ARG A 233 -4.04 27.34 -4.44
N LEU A 234 -3.78 26.57 -3.40
CA LEU A 234 -2.48 26.56 -2.76
C LEU A 234 -1.43 26.00 -3.74
N THR A 235 -0.40 26.79 -3.96
CA THR A 235 0.81 26.35 -4.67
C THR A 235 1.99 26.53 -3.74
N GLY A 236 2.96 25.63 -3.80
CA GLY A 236 4.10 25.68 -2.90
C GLY A 236 5.40 25.28 -3.58
N LEU A 237 6.46 25.99 -3.22
CA LEU A 237 7.82 25.66 -3.62
C LEU A 237 8.56 24.99 -2.46
N GLY A 238 9.37 24.00 -2.76
CA GLY A 238 10.27 23.39 -1.78
C GLY A 238 11.29 24.42 -1.27
N ALA A 239 11.35 24.64 0.03
CA ALA A 239 12.17 25.67 0.65
C ALA A 239 13.67 25.51 0.34
N LYS A 240 14.16 24.27 0.20
CA LYS A 240 15.56 23.96 -0.11
C LYS A 240 15.84 23.82 -1.62
N THR A 241 14.86 23.40 -2.40
CA THR A 241 15.05 23.02 -3.82
C THR A 241 14.47 24.01 -4.81
N GLY A 242 13.50 24.81 -4.39
CA GLY A 242 12.72 25.68 -5.28
C GLY A 242 11.79 24.94 -6.26
N VAL A 243 11.72 23.60 -6.20
CA VAL A 243 10.80 22.82 -7.04
C VAL A 243 9.37 22.99 -6.59
N ARG A 244 8.42 22.86 -7.51
CA ARG A 244 6.99 22.99 -7.21
C ARG A 244 6.47 21.72 -6.52
N VAL A 245 6.46 21.74 -5.20
CA VAL A 245 6.00 20.60 -4.37
C VAL A 245 4.49 20.52 -4.25
N ILE A 246 3.77 21.61 -4.52
CA ILE A 246 2.30 21.64 -4.59
C ILE A 246 1.90 22.35 -5.87
N GLY A 247 1.14 21.68 -6.72
CA GLY A 247 0.75 22.14 -8.03
C GLY A 247 1.75 21.79 -9.13
N PHE A 248 1.42 22.18 -10.35
CA PHE A 248 2.23 21.95 -11.54
C PHE A 248 2.80 23.28 -12.05
N ASP A 249 3.88 23.23 -12.79
CA ASP A 249 4.43 24.40 -13.45
C ASP A 249 3.49 24.90 -14.55
N GLU A 250 3.39 26.23 -14.69
CA GLU A 250 2.43 26.90 -15.58
C GLU A 250 2.51 26.45 -17.04
N ASN A 251 3.72 26.10 -17.49
CA ASN A 251 3.97 25.65 -18.86
C ASN A 251 3.84 24.14 -19.07
N ARG A 252 3.56 23.36 -18.04
CA ARG A 252 3.60 21.90 -18.09
C ARG A 252 2.28 21.21 -17.75
N TRP A 253 1.38 21.90 -17.04
CA TRP A 253 0.16 21.28 -16.51
C TRP A 253 -0.76 20.70 -17.58
N GLN A 254 -0.86 21.33 -18.78
CA GLN A 254 -1.70 20.84 -19.88
C GLN A 254 -1.19 19.52 -20.43
N GLU A 255 0.12 19.43 -20.66
CA GLU A 255 0.77 18.21 -21.13
C GLU A 255 0.66 17.09 -20.08
N ALA A 256 0.95 17.41 -18.84
CA ALA A 256 0.83 16.49 -17.70
C ALA A 256 -0.61 15.97 -17.55
N SER A 257 -1.60 16.85 -17.58
CA SER A 257 -3.03 16.48 -17.52
C SER A 257 -3.42 15.53 -18.65
N LYS A 258 -3.05 15.86 -19.90
CA LYS A 258 -3.32 15.01 -21.06
C LYS A 258 -2.65 13.64 -20.92
N LYS A 259 -1.39 13.60 -20.49
CA LYS A 259 -0.63 12.37 -20.25
C LYS A 259 -1.37 11.48 -19.25
N TYR A 260 -1.68 12.02 -18.06
CA TYR A 260 -2.27 11.23 -16.99
C TYR A 260 -3.68 10.74 -17.33
N PHE A 261 -4.53 11.56 -17.92
CA PHE A 261 -5.85 11.10 -18.40
C PHE A 261 -5.73 10.02 -19.48
N THR A 262 -4.72 10.12 -20.35
CA THR A 262 -4.48 9.09 -21.36
C THR A 262 -4.07 7.76 -20.70
N GLU A 263 -3.20 7.80 -19.69
CA GLU A 263 -2.76 6.60 -18.96
C GLU A 263 -3.91 6.02 -18.13
N ALA A 264 -4.75 6.84 -17.52
CA ALA A 264 -5.96 6.38 -16.82
C ALA A 264 -6.90 5.65 -17.77
N TYR A 265 -7.18 6.23 -18.94
CA TYR A 265 -8.04 5.64 -19.96
C TYR A 265 -7.49 4.30 -20.48
N LYS A 266 -6.18 4.22 -20.76
CA LYS A 266 -5.54 2.99 -21.22
C LYS A 266 -5.68 1.87 -20.18
N ALA A 267 -5.39 2.17 -18.91
CA ALA A 267 -5.46 1.20 -17.84
C ALA A 267 -6.89 0.68 -17.62
N ALA A 268 -7.89 1.58 -17.53
CA ALA A 268 -9.29 1.18 -17.43
C ALA A 268 -9.75 0.36 -18.64
N SER A 269 -9.34 0.77 -19.86
CA SER A 269 -9.69 0.07 -21.10
C SER A 269 -9.09 -1.34 -21.15
N GLU A 270 -7.90 -1.56 -20.60
CA GLU A 270 -7.29 -2.90 -20.54
C GLU A 270 -8.09 -3.82 -19.61
N VAL A 271 -8.53 -3.34 -18.43
CA VAL A 271 -9.41 -4.11 -17.54
C VAL A 271 -10.70 -4.49 -18.23
N ILE A 272 -11.38 -3.52 -18.87
CA ILE A 272 -12.66 -3.75 -19.57
C ILE A 272 -12.49 -4.76 -20.72
N LYS A 273 -11.45 -4.58 -21.56
CA LYS A 273 -11.18 -5.44 -22.71
C LYS A 273 -10.74 -6.86 -22.33
N SER A 274 -10.26 -7.07 -21.11
CA SER A 274 -9.87 -8.40 -20.62
C SER A 274 -11.06 -9.36 -20.58
N GLY A 275 -12.28 -8.85 -20.38
CA GLY A 275 -13.49 -9.65 -20.21
C GLY A 275 -13.52 -10.48 -18.92
N VAL A 276 -12.53 -10.30 -18.03
CA VAL A 276 -12.45 -11.03 -16.74
C VAL A 276 -13.51 -10.53 -15.77
N TYR A 277 -13.82 -9.23 -15.83
CA TYR A 277 -14.80 -8.58 -14.99
C TYR A 277 -16.00 -8.12 -15.80
N SER A 278 -17.16 -8.09 -15.18
CA SER A 278 -18.40 -7.64 -15.82
C SER A 278 -19.36 -7.09 -14.77
N LEU A 279 -20.34 -6.30 -15.22
CA LEU A 279 -21.37 -5.79 -14.32
C LEU A 279 -22.19 -6.95 -13.73
N TYR A 280 -22.51 -6.85 -12.46
CA TYR A 280 -23.38 -7.80 -11.75
C TYR A 280 -24.82 -7.65 -12.24
N LYS A 281 -25.33 -8.65 -12.95
CA LYS A 281 -26.65 -8.63 -13.58
C LYS A 281 -27.40 -9.95 -13.39
N LYS A 282 -27.23 -10.64 -12.27
CA LYS A 282 -27.84 -11.96 -12.04
C LYS A 282 -29.38 -11.90 -12.00
N LYS A 283 -29.93 -10.80 -11.47
CA LYS A 283 -31.38 -10.57 -11.40
C LYS A 283 -31.82 -9.31 -12.14
N TRP A 284 -30.90 -8.65 -12.85
CA TRP A 284 -31.19 -7.44 -13.56
C TRP A 284 -32.22 -7.65 -14.67
N ALA A 285 -33.28 -6.84 -14.66
CA ALA A 285 -34.21 -6.74 -15.77
C ALA A 285 -34.45 -5.27 -16.14
N ALA A 286 -34.39 -4.95 -17.44
CA ALA A 286 -34.68 -3.62 -17.94
C ALA A 286 -36.16 -3.30 -17.67
N ASN A 287 -36.45 -2.08 -17.20
CA ASN A 287 -37.81 -1.60 -16.90
C ASN A 287 -38.53 -2.34 -15.74
N ASP A 288 -37.79 -3.04 -14.88
CA ASP A 288 -38.29 -3.65 -13.66
C ASP A 288 -37.53 -3.11 -12.44
N PRO A 289 -38.06 -2.06 -11.78
CA PRO A 289 -37.41 -1.43 -10.63
C PRO A 289 -37.14 -2.40 -9.45
N GLU A 290 -38.06 -3.35 -9.23
CA GLU A 290 -37.90 -4.34 -8.14
C GLU A 290 -36.75 -5.31 -8.45
N ALA A 291 -36.67 -5.81 -9.68
CA ALA A 291 -35.57 -6.66 -10.12
C ALA A 291 -34.21 -5.91 -10.06
N GLN A 292 -34.20 -4.61 -10.41
CA GLN A 292 -33.01 -3.77 -10.31
C GLN A 292 -32.58 -3.56 -8.85
N TYR A 293 -33.52 -3.26 -7.96
CA TYR A 293 -33.28 -3.13 -6.53
C TYR A 293 -32.72 -4.44 -5.93
N GLN A 294 -33.39 -5.57 -6.21
CA GLN A 294 -32.94 -6.85 -5.72
C GLN A 294 -31.57 -7.25 -6.27
N ASN A 295 -31.27 -6.91 -7.52
CA ASN A 295 -29.94 -7.12 -8.11
C ASN A 295 -28.84 -6.32 -7.38
N MET A 296 -29.16 -5.09 -6.94
CA MET A 296 -28.23 -4.27 -6.16
C MET A 296 -28.01 -4.87 -4.77
N VAL A 297 -29.05 -5.29 -4.07
CA VAL A 297 -28.95 -5.96 -2.77
C VAL A 297 -28.12 -7.24 -2.87
N ASP A 298 -28.40 -8.07 -3.87
CA ASP A 298 -27.67 -9.32 -4.08
C ASP A 298 -26.18 -9.06 -4.42
N MET A 299 -25.87 -8.02 -5.16
CA MET A 299 -24.49 -7.65 -5.49
C MET A 299 -23.63 -7.41 -4.25
N PHE A 300 -24.18 -6.73 -3.24
CA PHE A 300 -23.47 -6.48 -1.99
C PHE A 300 -23.41 -7.71 -1.06
N SER A 301 -24.34 -8.64 -1.22
CA SER A 301 -24.44 -9.85 -0.41
C SER A 301 -23.68 -11.04 -0.99
N ASP A 302 -23.33 -11.00 -2.28
CA ASP A 302 -22.65 -12.08 -2.98
C ASP A 302 -21.14 -11.98 -2.82
N LEU A 303 -20.63 -12.51 -1.72
CA LEU A 303 -19.22 -12.43 -1.35
C LEU A 303 -18.30 -13.27 -2.23
N SER A 304 -18.81 -14.33 -2.88
CA SER A 304 -17.97 -15.35 -3.52
C SER A 304 -17.97 -15.32 -5.04
N ASN A 305 -19.00 -14.74 -5.67
CA ASN A 305 -19.21 -14.81 -7.11
C ASN A 305 -19.62 -13.47 -7.72
N ASN A 306 -19.16 -12.37 -7.14
CA ASN A 306 -19.44 -11.05 -7.68
C ASN A 306 -18.44 -10.73 -8.81
N PRO A 307 -18.88 -10.67 -10.08
CA PRO A 307 -18.02 -10.43 -11.22
C PRO A 307 -17.49 -8.98 -11.31
N GLU A 308 -17.97 -8.06 -10.48
CA GLU A 308 -17.46 -6.69 -10.40
C GLU A 308 -16.24 -6.56 -9.48
N ASN A 309 -16.02 -7.53 -8.58
CA ASN A 309 -14.96 -7.47 -7.60
C ASN A 309 -13.58 -7.69 -8.25
N ILE A 310 -12.81 -6.61 -8.41
CA ILE A 310 -11.42 -6.67 -8.83
C ILE A 310 -10.52 -7.02 -7.64
N TYR A 311 -10.87 -6.53 -6.46
CA TYR A 311 -10.19 -6.81 -5.20
C TYR A 311 -11.20 -6.81 -4.05
N VAL A 312 -11.00 -7.72 -3.12
CA VAL A 312 -11.78 -7.80 -1.88
C VAL A 312 -10.84 -7.87 -0.70
N LYS A 313 -10.99 -6.95 0.23
CA LYS A 313 -10.36 -7.07 1.53
C LYS A 313 -11.26 -7.88 2.45
N GLU A 314 -10.79 -9.05 2.83
CA GLU A 314 -11.54 -9.98 3.68
C GLU A 314 -11.32 -9.65 5.16
N TYR A 315 -12.39 -9.83 5.93
CA TYR A 315 -12.38 -9.75 7.39
C TYR A 315 -12.85 -11.08 7.95
N ALA A 316 -12.12 -11.61 8.93
CA ALA A 316 -12.42 -12.88 9.56
C ALA A 316 -12.53 -12.72 11.08
N TYR A 317 -13.74 -12.83 11.62
CA TYR A 317 -13.93 -12.85 13.06
C TYR A 317 -13.31 -14.13 13.66
N PRO A 318 -12.62 -14.06 14.81
CA PRO A 318 -12.35 -12.89 15.66
C PRO A 318 -11.02 -12.18 15.35
N THR A 319 -10.23 -12.66 14.40
CA THR A 319 -8.85 -12.21 14.17
C THR A 319 -8.73 -10.90 13.40
N SER A 320 -9.69 -10.64 12.53
CA SER A 320 -9.78 -9.39 11.77
C SER A 320 -11.24 -8.98 11.67
N THR A 321 -11.61 -7.86 12.26
CA THR A 321 -12.97 -7.37 12.31
C THR A 321 -13.06 -5.99 11.67
N HIS A 322 -14.20 -5.70 11.02
CA HIS A 322 -14.55 -4.36 10.58
C HIS A 322 -15.55 -3.73 11.55
N ALA A 323 -15.76 -2.43 11.41
CA ALA A 323 -16.63 -1.66 12.29
C ALA A 323 -17.92 -1.18 11.60
N TYR A 324 -18.25 -1.73 10.43
CA TYR A 324 -19.45 -1.31 9.69
C TYR A 324 -20.73 -1.52 10.46
N ASP A 325 -20.85 -2.63 11.20
CA ASP A 325 -22.04 -2.93 12.00
C ASP A 325 -22.30 -1.87 13.08
N CYS A 326 -21.23 -1.30 13.64
CA CYS A 326 -21.35 -0.25 14.64
C CYS A 326 -21.82 1.09 14.03
N LEU A 327 -21.44 1.38 12.79
CA LEU A 327 -21.92 2.56 12.07
C LEU A 327 -23.38 2.45 11.66
N LEU A 328 -23.81 1.26 11.25
CA LEU A 328 -25.20 1.00 10.87
C LEU A 328 -26.13 0.96 12.10
N TYR A 329 -25.64 0.44 13.23
CA TYR A 329 -26.43 0.32 14.45
C TYR A 329 -26.75 1.67 15.10
N THR A 330 -25.92 2.68 14.89
CA THR A 330 -26.16 4.04 15.43
C THR A 330 -27.17 4.83 14.62
N SER A 331 -27.49 4.45 13.39
CA SER A 331 -28.54 5.09 12.60
C SER A 331 -29.94 4.55 12.92
N ASP A 332 -30.07 3.26 13.23
CA ASP A 332 -31.34 2.62 13.58
C ASP A 332 -31.80 2.89 15.03
N ALA A 333 -30.90 3.28 15.91
CA ALA A 333 -31.24 3.61 17.30
C ALA A 333 -31.73 5.06 17.50
N ALA A 334 -31.81 5.85 16.44
CA ALA A 334 -32.27 7.23 16.45
C ALA A 334 -33.71 7.40 15.93
N ASP A 335 -34.32 6.33 15.42
CA ASP A 335 -35.75 6.21 15.05
C ASP A 335 -36.56 5.50 16.17
#